data_24f265fb3b0b585f3f6ec6e2cfde8bcd
#
_entry.id   24f265fb3b0b585f3f6ec6e2cfde8bcd
#
_cell.length_a   1.000
_cell.length_b   1.000
_cell.length_c   1.000
_cell.angle_alpha   90.00
_cell.angle_beta   90.00
_cell.angle_gamma   90.00
#
_symmetry.space_group_name_H-M   'P 1'
#
loop_
_entity.id
_entity.type
_entity.pdbx_description
1 polymer ?
#
loop_
_entity_poly.entity_id
_entity_poly.type
_entity_poly.pdbx_seq_one_letter_code
_entity_poly.pdbx_strand_id
1 'polypeptide(L)'
;MNIEFNSNEDWMKLAWSEVKRRFAKIEEGGGTKSIEKQHEKNKLTARERIDFLVDKGKPFIEIGAFAGYEMYKEYGGCPAGGTVAGIGYVSGRQCVILANDQTVKAGAWFPITGKKNLRMQEIAMENNLPVIYLVDSAGVFLPLQDEIFPDKEHFGRIFRNNAKMTAMGITQIAAVMGPCVAGGAYLPIMSDETLMVEGNGSIYLAGPYLVKAAIGENIDNETLGGAATHTEISGIADYKFPSEQECLEQIKKIFSKIAKAPSAGFDRVDPKLPAKVVSDIYGHFPQNNAKPYDMIDLIEHIVDNSEFEQFKADYGKTILCGYARIDGWAVGIVANQRLNIKNKKGELQIGGVIYNDSADKSARFIMNCNQKKIPLLFLQDVTGFMVGSRSEHSGIIKDGAKMVNAVANSIVPKITIIIGNSYGAGNYAMCGKAYDPRFIYAWPSAKIAVMGGEQAAKTLLQIQVASLKSKGKEISPEEENKILSEIMQRYFEQTTPYYAAARLWVDSIIDPAQTRTVVSEAISAANHNPEFASFRTGVFQV
;
A
#
# COMPACT_ATOMS: atom_id res chain seq x y z
N MET A 1 -35.85 -8.36 -11.21
CA MET A 1 -34.81 -7.31 -11.09
C MET A 1 -34.69 -6.97 -9.62
N ASN A 2 -33.53 -7.16 -9.00
CA ASN A 2 -33.35 -6.87 -7.57
C ASN A 2 -32.98 -5.38 -7.41
N ILE A 3 -33.95 -4.57 -6.97
CA ILE A 3 -33.78 -3.10 -6.83
C ILE A 3 -32.61 -2.76 -5.91
N GLU A 4 -32.41 -3.54 -4.85
CA GLU A 4 -31.34 -3.35 -3.90
C GLU A 4 -29.96 -3.60 -4.55
N PHE A 5 -29.83 -4.68 -5.28
CA PHE A 5 -28.63 -5.01 -6.04
C PHE A 5 -28.24 -3.87 -6.97
N ASN A 6 -29.19 -3.37 -7.75
CA ASN A 6 -28.95 -2.27 -8.68
C ASN A 6 -28.54 -0.98 -7.94
N SER A 7 -29.20 -0.67 -6.83
CA SER A 7 -28.84 0.50 -6.00
C SER A 7 -27.42 0.41 -5.44
N ASN A 8 -27.02 -0.77 -4.97
CA ASN A 8 -25.67 -1.01 -4.48
C ASN A 8 -24.62 -0.89 -5.61
N GLU A 9 -24.95 -1.48 -6.78
CA GLU A 9 -24.11 -1.44 -7.98
C GLU A 9 -23.85 -0.01 -8.42
N ASP A 10 -24.92 0.79 -8.55
CA ASP A 10 -24.83 2.19 -8.94
C ASP A 10 -23.99 2.99 -7.95
N TRP A 11 -24.23 2.79 -6.65
CA TRP A 11 -23.48 3.45 -5.61
C TRP A 11 -21.97 3.10 -5.66
N MET A 12 -21.62 1.82 -5.80
CA MET A 12 -20.21 1.41 -5.84
C MET A 12 -19.51 1.90 -7.11
N LYS A 13 -20.20 1.89 -8.25
CA LYS A 13 -19.69 2.46 -9.50
C LYS A 13 -19.45 3.98 -9.40
N LEU A 14 -20.35 4.70 -8.72
CA LEU A 14 -20.17 6.13 -8.43
C LEU A 14 -18.99 6.36 -7.48
N ALA A 15 -18.85 5.54 -6.42
CA ALA A 15 -17.72 5.62 -5.50
C ALA A 15 -16.38 5.36 -6.22
N TRP A 16 -16.34 4.38 -7.12
CA TRP A 16 -15.15 4.12 -7.94
C TRP A 16 -14.90 5.25 -8.96
N SER A 17 -15.92 5.81 -9.56
CA SER A 17 -15.79 6.98 -10.46
C SER A 17 -15.20 8.19 -9.74
N GLU A 18 -15.55 8.38 -8.45
CA GLU A 18 -14.95 9.44 -7.63
C GLU A 18 -13.46 9.18 -7.36
N VAL A 19 -13.06 7.92 -7.11
CA VAL A 19 -11.64 7.54 -7.01
C VAL A 19 -10.90 7.91 -8.30
N LYS A 20 -11.44 7.54 -9.46
CA LYS A 20 -10.84 7.87 -10.76
C LYS A 20 -10.72 9.37 -10.99
N ARG A 21 -11.76 10.13 -10.66
CA ARG A 21 -11.76 11.60 -10.78
C ARG A 21 -10.67 12.25 -9.94
N ARG A 22 -10.49 11.78 -8.69
CA ARG A 22 -9.45 12.28 -7.78
C ARG A 22 -8.07 11.85 -8.27
N PHE A 23 -7.94 10.63 -8.75
CA PHE A 23 -6.69 10.11 -9.28
C PHE A 23 -6.25 10.88 -10.53
N ALA A 24 -7.15 11.17 -11.48
CA ALA A 24 -6.86 11.99 -12.65
C ALA A 24 -6.27 13.37 -12.27
N LYS A 25 -6.74 13.97 -11.17
CA LYS A 25 -6.15 15.22 -10.66
C LYS A 25 -4.75 15.02 -10.06
N ILE A 26 -4.49 13.86 -9.44
CA ILE A 26 -3.15 13.53 -8.93
C ILE A 26 -2.17 13.31 -10.08
N GLU A 27 -2.63 12.73 -11.19
CA GLU A 27 -1.82 12.48 -12.38
C GLU A 27 -1.29 13.77 -13.04
N GLU A 28 -1.95 14.90 -12.84
CA GLU A 28 -1.47 16.21 -13.28
C GLU A 28 -0.16 16.64 -12.59
N GLY A 29 0.25 15.95 -11.50
CA GLY A 29 1.47 16.24 -10.76
C GLY A 29 1.57 17.70 -10.33
N GLY A 30 2.59 18.41 -10.77
CA GLY A 30 2.79 19.85 -10.56
C GLY A 30 1.99 20.75 -11.49
N GLY A 31 1.07 20.17 -12.31
CA GLY A 31 0.18 20.87 -13.23
C GLY A 31 0.77 21.08 -14.63
N THR A 32 -0.11 21.42 -15.57
CA THR A 32 0.19 21.53 -17.01
C THR A 32 1.43 22.38 -17.32
N LYS A 33 1.55 23.55 -16.69
CA LYS A 33 2.73 24.42 -16.90
C LYS A 33 4.07 23.78 -16.48
N SER A 34 4.04 22.93 -15.45
CA SER A 34 5.24 22.23 -15.00
C SER A 34 5.60 21.08 -15.95
N ILE A 35 4.59 20.41 -16.49
CA ILE A 35 4.73 19.36 -17.51
C ILE A 35 5.32 19.96 -18.79
N GLU A 36 4.74 21.06 -19.30
CA GLU A 36 5.25 21.78 -20.48
C GLU A 36 6.72 22.15 -20.33
N LYS A 37 7.12 22.68 -19.17
CA LYS A 37 8.55 22.99 -18.88
C LYS A 37 9.46 21.76 -18.88
N GLN A 38 8.96 20.56 -18.59
CA GLN A 38 9.73 19.32 -18.75
C GLN A 38 9.94 19.02 -20.23
N HIS A 39 8.86 19.05 -21.01
CA HIS A 39 8.90 18.79 -22.45
C HIS A 39 9.76 19.81 -23.21
N GLU A 40 9.74 21.10 -22.86
CA GLU A 40 10.63 22.12 -23.40
C GLU A 40 12.12 21.79 -23.22
N LYS A 41 12.46 21.01 -22.21
CA LYS A 41 13.81 20.51 -21.93
C LYS A 41 14.10 19.13 -22.53
N ASN A 42 13.22 18.63 -23.39
CA ASN A 42 13.26 17.26 -23.92
C ASN A 42 13.27 16.18 -22.82
N LYS A 43 12.60 16.44 -21.70
CA LYS A 43 12.46 15.49 -20.60
C LYS A 43 11.05 14.90 -20.58
N LEU A 44 10.96 13.62 -20.26
CA LEU A 44 9.70 12.95 -19.97
C LEU A 44 9.27 13.24 -18.52
N THR A 45 7.97 13.21 -18.28
CA THR A 45 7.43 13.16 -16.91
C THR A 45 7.69 11.80 -16.27
N ALA A 46 7.57 11.70 -14.94
CA ALA A 46 7.71 10.43 -14.22
C ALA A 46 6.78 9.33 -14.78
N ARG A 47 5.54 9.68 -15.11
CA ARG A 47 4.55 8.74 -15.67
C ARG A 47 4.92 8.30 -17.09
N GLU A 48 5.34 9.20 -17.95
CA GLU A 48 5.80 8.90 -19.31
C GLU A 48 7.04 8.00 -19.30
N ARG A 49 7.99 8.23 -18.38
CA ARG A 49 9.16 7.36 -18.19
C ARG A 49 8.75 5.94 -17.82
N ILE A 50 7.81 5.78 -16.88
CA ILE A 50 7.30 4.46 -16.48
C ILE A 50 6.53 3.81 -17.63
N ASP A 51 5.65 4.54 -18.31
CA ASP A 51 4.88 4.01 -19.45
C ASP A 51 5.78 3.55 -20.61
N PHE A 52 6.89 4.24 -20.84
CA PHE A 52 7.90 3.83 -21.81
C PHE A 52 8.62 2.54 -21.38
N LEU A 53 8.90 2.42 -20.08
CA LEU A 53 9.73 1.34 -19.53
C LEU A 53 8.98 0.01 -19.40
N VAL A 54 7.71 0.04 -18.99
CA VAL A 54 6.94 -1.19 -18.71
C VAL A 54 6.52 -1.93 -19.97
N ASP A 55 6.42 -3.25 -19.85
CA ASP A 55 5.98 -4.13 -20.92
C ASP A 55 4.51 -3.87 -21.27
N LYS A 56 4.22 -3.58 -22.54
CA LYS A 56 2.86 -3.35 -23.01
C LYS A 56 1.98 -4.61 -22.81
N GLY A 57 0.75 -4.39 -22.35
CA GLY A 57 -0.20 -5.46 -22.09
C GLY A 57 0.03 -6.23 -20.78
N LYS A 58 1.02 -5.84 -20.00
CA LYS A 58 1.22 -6.32 -18.62
C LYS A 58 0.69 -5.28 -17.62
N PRO A 59 0.18 -5.72 -16.46
CA PRO A 59 -0.31 -4.78 -15.45
C PRO A 59 0.85 -3.99 -14.84
N PHE A 60 0.58 -2.71 -14.57
CA PHE A 60 1.36 -1.88 -13.65
C PHE A 60 0.48 -1.52 -12.47
N ILE A 61 0.85 -1.98 -11.28
CA ILE A 61 0.11 -1.70 -10.05
C ILE A 61 0.79 -0.54 -9.33
N GLU A 62 0.21 0.64 -9.44
CA GLU A 62 0.72 1.84 -8.77
C GLU A 62 0.48 1.74 -7.26
N ILE A 63 1.56 1.89 -6.50
CA ILE A 63 1.58 1.89 -5.04
C ILE A 63 1.68 3.32 -4.53
N GLY A 64 0.80 3.68 -3.59
CA GLY A 64 0.79 5.03 -3.00
C GLY A 64 0.41 6.12 -3.99
N ALA A 65 -0.49 5.85 -4.95
CA ALA A 65 -0.99 6.86 -5.88
C ALA A 65 -1.59 8.07 -5.16
N PHE A 66 -2.28 7.86 -4.05
CA PHE A 66 -2.86 8.89 -3.20
C PHE A 66 -1.91 9.41 -2.11
N ALA A 67 -0.66 8.97 -2.02
CA ALA A 67 0.28 9.46 -1.01
C ALA A 67 0.39 10.98 -1.04
N GLY A 68 0.26 11.63 0.12
CA GLY A 68 0.28 13.09 0.24
C GLY A 68 -1.01 13.80 -0.21
N TYR A 69 -2.04 13.06 -0.63
CA TYR A 69 -3.32 13.65 -1.06
C TYR A 69 -3.93 14.52 0.06
N GLU A 70 -4.22 15.78 -0.28
CA GLU A 70 -4.71 16.81 0.65
C GLU A 70 -3.81 17.11 1.86
N MET A 71 -2.55 16.66 1.83
CA MET A 71 -1.52 17.02 2.79
C MET A 71 -0.64 18.15 2.22
N TYR A 72 0.08 18.86 3.11
CA TYR A 72 1.06 19.92 2.76
C TYR A 72 0.46 21.06 1.92
N LYS A 73 -0.80 21.42 2.16
CA LYS A 73 -1.52 22.49 1.42
C LYS A 73 -0.81 23.85 1.53
N GLU A 74 -0.21 24.13 2.68
CA GLU A 74 0.59 25.33 2.96
C GLU A 74 1.82 25.47 2.06
N TYR A 75 2.32 24.34 1.54
CA TYR A 75 3.42 24.27 0.58
C TYR A 75 2.97 24.04 -0.88
N GLY A 76 1.65 24.03 -1.11
CA GLY A 76 1.06 23.76 -2.44
C GLY A 76 0.86 22.30 -2.78
N GLY A 77 0.92 21.42 -1.77
CA GLY A 77 0.65 19.98 -1.90
C GLY A 77 1.85 19.14 -2.35
N CYS A 78 1.67 17.82 -2.28
CA CYS A 78 2.64 16.82 -2.70
C CYS A 78 1.91 15.62 -3.34
N PRO A 79 1.32 15.78 -4.54
CA PRO A 79 0.57 14.72 -5.22
C PRO A 79 1.45 13.50 -5.47
N ALA A 80 0.89 12.30 -5.32
CA ALA A 80 1.56 11.02 -5.38
C ALA A 80 2.81 10.90 -4.47
N GLY A 81 2.92 11.77 -3.44
CA GLY A 81 4.10 11.86 -2.59
C GLY A 81 5.36 12.32 -3.34
N GLY A 82 5.23 13.07 -4.44
CA GLY A 82 6.35 13.53 -5.27
C GLY A 82 7.12 12.41 -5.97
N THR A 83 6.60 11.20 -5.99
CA THR A 83 7.21 10.03 -6.62
C THR A 83 6.12 9.10 -7.16
N VAL A 84 6.16 8.78 -8.44
CA VAL A 84 5.32 7.72 -9.02
C VAL A 84 6.03 6.39 -8.81
N ALA A 85 5.35 5.41 -8.21
CA ALA A 85 5.97 4.14 -7.89
C ALA A 85 4.97 2.98 -7.99
N GLY A 86 5.47 1.80 -8.31
CA GLY A 86 4.62 0.62 -8.44
C GLY A 86 5.39 -0.64 -8.77
N ILE A 87 4.63 -1.69 -9.04
CA ILE A 87 5.14 -2.98 -9.51
C ILE A 87 4.68 -3.17 -10.94
N GLY A 88 5.61 -3.49 -11.82
CA GLY A 88 5.36 -3.74 -13.22
C GLY A 88 6.32 -4.75 -13.81
N TYR A 89 6.25 -4.94 -15.10
CA TYR A 89 7.11 -5.86 -15.83
C TYR A 89 8.01 -5.07 -16.77
N VAL A 90 9.30 -5.40 -16.76
CA VAL A 90 10.32 -4.88 -17.69
C VAL A 90 11.04 -6.05 -18.31
N SER A 91 10.96 -6.18 -19.63
CA SER A 91 11.51 -7.32 -20.38
C SER A 91 11.11 -8.68 -19.78
N GLY A 92 9.83 -8.82 -19.39
CA GLY A 92 9.27 -10.03 -18.80
C GLY A 92 9.66 -10.28 -17.34
N ARG A 93 10.36 -9.37 -16.68
CA ARG A 93 10.74 -9.46 -15.26
C ARG A 93 9.86 -8.54 -14.42
N GLN A 94 9.20 -9.10 -13.41
CA GLN A 94 8.45 -8.31 -12.43
C GLN A 94 9.44 -7.54 -11.55
N CYS A 95 9.24 -6.26 -11.37
CA CYS A 95 10.14 -5.38 -10.63
C CYS A 95 9.40 -4.22 -9.96
N VAL A 96 10.07 -3.62 -9.00
CA VAL A 96 9.67 -2.37 -8.36
C VAL A 96 10.25 -1.20 -9.17
N ILE A 97 9.42 -0.20 -9.48
CA ILE A 97 9.83 1.00 -10.22
C ILE A 97 9.48 2.22 -9.37
N LEU A 98 10.45 3.13 -9.22
CA LEU A 98 10.27 4.42 -8.55
C LEU A 98 10.77 5.53 -9.47
N ALA A 99 9.93 6.52 -9.75
CA ALA A 99 10.27 7.68 -10.55
C ALA A 99 9.97 8.97 -9.79
N ASN A 100 10.99 9.79 -9.51
CA ASN A 100 10.76 11.11 -8.92
C ASN A 100 9.93 11.96 -9.89
N ASP A 101 8.92 12.64 -9.37
CA ASP A 101 8.13 13.58 -10.16
C ASP A 101 8.71 14.99 -10.03
N GLN A 102 9.53 15.37 -10.98
CA GLN A 102 10.19 16.66 -11.00
C GLN A 102 9.21 17.83 -11.18
N THR A 103 8.00 17.56 -11.68
CA THR A 103 6.94 18.57 -11.78
C THR A 103 6.45 19.01 -10.40
N VAL A 104 6.58 18.15 -9.39
CA VAL A 104 6.17 18.38 -8.00
C VAL A 104 7.37 18.90 -7.20
N LYS A 105 7.43 20.23 -6.99
CA LYS A 105 8.49 20.89 -6.20
C LYS A 105 9.91 20.47 -6.60
N ALA A 106 10.17 20.36 -7.90
CA ALA A 106 11.46 19.93 -8.46
C ALA A 106 11.91 18.54 -7.95
N GLY A 107 10.96 17.63 -7.69
CA GLY A 107 11.25 16.31 -7.16
C GLY A 107 11.74 16.30 -5.70
N ALA A 108 11.50 17.37 -4.94
CA ALA A 108 11.93 17.45 -3.54
C ALA A 108 11.23 16.42 -2.66
N TRP A 109 11.96 15.92 -1.67
CA TRP A 109 11.49 14.88 -0.75
C TRP A 109 10.77 15.47 0.45
N PHE A 110 9.47 15.25 0.51
CA PHE A 110 8.63 15.49 1.68
C PHE A 110 8.69 14.29 2.64
N PRO A 111 8.19 14.40 3.87
CA PRO A 111 8.10 13.25 4.79
C PRO A 111 7.37 12.05 4.16
N ILE A 112 6.29 12.30 3.43
CA ILE A 112 5.54 11.25 2.74
C ILE A 112 6.31 10.62 1.57
N THR A 113 7.20 11.37 0.91
CA THR A 113 8.08 10.84 -0.14
C THR A 113 9.02 9.79 0.43
N GLY A 114 9.64 10.09 1.58
CA GLY A 114 10.51 9.16 2.31
C GLY A 114 9.75 7.88 2.70
N LYS A 115 8.58 8.04 3.29
CA LYS A 115 7.71 6.92 3.69
C LYS A 115 7.31 6.03 2.50
N LYS A 116 7.00 6.64 1.34
CA LYS A 116 6.66 5.90 0.12
C LYS A 116 7.85 5.10 -0.42
N ASN A 117 9.02 5.72 -0.49
CA ASN A 117 10.24 5.03 -0.93
C ASN A 117 10.60 3.86 -0.01
N LEU A 118 10.49 4.04 1.31
CA LEU A 118 10.69 2.95 2.27
C LEU A 118 9.69 1.81 2.05
N ARG A 119 8.41 2.12 1.79
CA ARG A 119 7.42 1.09 1.48
C ARG A 119 7.77 0.31 0.21
N MET A 120 8.26 0.99 -0.82
CA MET A 120 8.69 0.33 -2.07
C MET A 120 9.91 -0.57 -1.86
N GLN A 121 10.88 -0.13 -1.05
CA GLN A 121 12.04 -0.95 -0.67
C GLN A 121 11.63 -2.15 0.20
N GLU A 122 10.69 -1.98 1.13
CA GLU A 122 10.10 -3.06 1.91
C GLU A 122 9.47 -4.12 1.00
N ILE A 123 8.63 -3.69 0.03
CA ILE A 123 8.03 -4.57 -0.97
C ILE A 123 9.13 -5.29 -1.78
N ALA A 124 10.19 -4.61 -2.19
CA ALA A 124 11.29 -5.21 -2.92
C ALA A 124 12.01 -6.28 -2.10
N MET A 125 12.36 -5.97 -0.85
CA MET A 125 13.05 -6.90 0.05
C MET A 125 12.20 -8.12 0.41
N GLU A 126 10.94 -7.90 0.75
CA GLU A 126 10.04 -8.98 1.16
C GLU A 126 9.71 -9.94 0.02
N ASN A 127 9.68 -9.45 -1.22
CA ASN A 127 9.33 -10.22 -2.39
C ASN A 127 10.52 -10.55 -3.30
N ASN A 128 11.75 -10.18 -2.91
CA ASN A 128 12.97 -10.38 -3.71
C ASN A 128 12.85 -9.85 -5.15
N LEU A 129 12.28 -8.65 -5.29
CA LEU A 129 12.07 -8.00 -6.58
C LEU A 129 13.21 -7.05 -6.92
N PRO A 130 13.74 -7.06 -8.15
CA PRO A 130 14.67 -6.04 -8.61
C PRO A 130 14.03 -4.66 -8.59
N VAL A 131 14.86 -3.61 -8.45
CA VAL A 131 14.40 -2.22 -8.29
C VAL A 131 14.99 -1.34 -9.38
N ILE A 132 14.15 -0.48 -9.95
CA ILE A 132 14.54 0.57 -10.89
C ILE A 132 14.23 1.93 -10.28
N TYR A 133 15.25 2.77 -10.14
CA TYR A 133 15.13 4.15 -9.70
C TYR A 133 15.32 5.09 -10.90
N LEU A 134 14.29 5.87 -11.24
CA LEU A 134 14.35 6.95 -12.22
C LEU A 134 14.50 8.27 -11.46
N VAL A 135 15.74 8.73 -11.32
CA VAL A 135 16.12 9.78 -10.38
C VAL A 135 16.07 11.16 -11.04
N ASP A 136 15.30 12.07 -10.45
CA ASP A 136 15.16 13.45 -10.87
C ASP A 136 14.67 14.30 -9.67
N SER A 137 15.59 14.66 -8.78
CA SER A 137 15.25 15.21 -7.46
C SER A 137 16.21 16.30 -6.99
N ALA A 138 15.63 17.40 -6.51
CA ALA A 138 16.36 18.48 -5.85
C ALA A 138 16.83 18.14 -4.42
N GLY A 139 16.58 16.92 -3.91
CA GLY A 139 16.92 16.51 -2.55
C GLY A 139 15.81 16.76 -1.53
N VAL A 140 16.15 16.89 -0.25
CA VAL A 140 15.21 17.08 0.85
C VAL A 140 14.46 18.41 0.72
N PHE A 141 13.14 18.41 0.97
CA PHE A 141 12.35 19.62 1.08
C PHE A 141 12.72 20.36 2.38
N LEU A 142 13.60 21.34 2.28
CA LEU A 142 14.23 22.01 3.41
C LEU A 142 13.27 22.57 4.48
N PRO A 143 12.08 23.12 4.12
CA PRO A 143 11.13 23.58 5.13
C PRO A 143 10.64 22.50 6.12
N LEU A 144 10.78 21.22 5.77
CA LEU A 144 10.37 20.07 6.59
C LEU A 144 11.56 19.14 6.89
N GLN A 145 12.79 19.64 6.89
CA GLN A 145 13.99 18.85 7.06
C GLN A 145 14.05 18.12 8.42
N ASP A 146 13.51 18.71 9.45
CA ASP A 146 13.44 18.16 10.82
C ASP A 146 12.54 16.92 10.91
N GLU A 147 11.54 16.80 10.03
CA GLU A 147 10.68 15.62 9.94
C GLU A 147 11.27 14.50 9.06
N ILE A 148 12.39 14.75 8.35
CA ILE A 148 12.92 13.83 7.34
C ILE A 148 14.29 13.29 7.73
N PHE A 149 15.19 14.14 8.23
CA PHE A 149 16.62 13.87 8.26
C PHE A 149 17.04 12.81 9.29
N PRO A 150 16.78 12.97 10.62
CA PRO A 150 17.50 12.17 11.61
C PRO A 150 16.76 10.89 12.03
N ASP A 151 15.50 10.72 11.69
CA ASP A 151 14.68 9.64 12.24
C ASP A 151 14.97 8.29 11.57
N LYS A 152 14.72 7.22 12.32
CA LYS A 152 15.00 5.84 11.91
C LYS A 152 14.29 5.42 10.65
N GLU A 153 13.01 5.73 10.51
CA GLU A 153 12.17 5.31 9.38
C GLU A 153 11.98 6.45 8.37
N HIS A 154 13.08 7.12 8.01
CA HIS A 154 13.14 8.24 7.10
C HIS A 154 14.32 8.16 6.12
N PHE A 155 14.80 9.30 5.67
CA PHE A 155 15.73 9.47 4.55
C PHE A 155 16.99 8.59 4.67
N GLY A 156 17.65 8.57 5.84
CA GLY A 156 18.84 7.74 6.03
C GLY A 156 18.57 6.22 5.94
N ARG A 157 17.35 5.79 6.28
CA ARG A 157 16.95 4.38 6.18
C ARG A 157 16.94 3.88 4.73
N ILE A 158 16.64 4.75 3.77
CA ILE A 158 16.61 4.42 2.35
C ILE A 158 17.99 3.97 1.88
N PHE A 159 19.04 4.68 2.24
CA PHE A 159 20.42 4.32 1.86
C PHE A 159 20.90 3.05 2.57
N ARG A 160 20.53 2.91 3.84
CA ARG A 160 20.78 1.64 4.55
C ARG A 160 20.09 0.47 3.84
N ASN A 161 18.87 0.65 3.36
CA ASN A 161 18.14 -0.39 2.65
C ASN A 161 18.76 -0.70 1.28
N ASN A 162 19.27 0.31 0.53
CA ASN A 162 20.04 0.05 -0.69
C ASN A 162 21.19 -0.93 -0.42
N ALA A 163 22.02 -0.65 0.59
CA ALA A 163 23.13 -1.54 0.95
C ALA A 163 22.66 -2.94 1.36
N LYS A 164 21.51 -3.04 2.06
CA LYS A 164 20.95 -4.34 2.45
C LYS A 164 20.40 -5.11 1.26
N MET A 165 19.70 -4.45 0.34
CA MET A 165 19.17 -5.08 -0.88
C MET A 165 20.28 -5.65 -1.76
N THR A 166 21.35 -4.89 -1.99
CA THR A 166 22.52 -5.40 -2.71
C THR A 166 23.11 -6.65 -2.02
N ALA A 167 23.26 -6.61 -0.69
CA ALA A 167 23.74 -7.77 0.08
C ALA A 167 22.79 -8.98 0.04
N MET A 168 21.49 -8.76 -0.20
CA MET A 168 20.49 -9.81 -0.42
C MET A 168 20.48 -10.33 -1.86
N GLY A 169 21.27 -9.77 -2.77
CA GLY A 169 21.28 -10.11 -4.20
C GLY A 169 20.09 -9.53 -4.98
N ILE A 170 19.42 -8.53 -4.44
CA ILE A 170 18.35 -7.80 -5.14
C ILE A 170 18.99 -6.78 -6.07
N THR A 171 18.83 -6.99 -7.38
CA THR A 171 19.38 -6.07 -8.39
C THR A 171 18.74 -4.70 -8.31
N GLN A 172 19.56 -3.66 -8.27
CA GLN A 172 19.16 -2.27 -8.23
C GLN A 172 19.79 -1.50 -9.39
N ILE A 173 18.96 -0.85 -10.21
CA ILE A 173 19.41 -0.01 -11.32
C ILE A 173 18.91 1.40 -11.11
N ALA A 174 19.79 2.39 -11.23
CA ALA A 174 19.41 3.79 -11.15
C ALA A 174 19.72 4.51 -12.47
N ALA A 175 18.74 5.26 -12.97
CA ALA A 175 18.92 6.17 -14.11
C ALA A 175 18.73 7.61 -13.65
N VAL A 176 19.78 8.41 -13.77
CA VAL A 176 19.81 9.82 -13.38
C VAL A 176 19.42 10.68 -14.57
N MET A 177 18.18 11.18 -14.53
CA MET A 177 17.51 11.91 -15.61
C MET A 177 17.32 13.41 -15.30
N GLY A 178 17.85 13.84 -14.19
CA GLY A 178 17.81 15.21 -13.71
C GLY A 178 18.79 15.43 -12.58
N PRO A 179 18.70 16.57 -11.86
CA PRO A 179 19.56 16.81 -10.71
C PRO A 179 19.40 15.73 -9.65
N CYS A 180 20.52 15.32 -9.08
CA CYS A 180 20.58 14.41 -7.95
C CYS A 180 21.57 14.99 -6.92
N VAL A 181 21.05 15.62 -5.87
CA VAL A 181 21.82 16.53 -5.02
C VAL A 181 21.90 16.02 -3.59
N ALA A 182 23.04 16.30 -2.96
CA ALA A 182 23.32 16.06 -1.54
C ALA A 182 23.11 14.58 -1.14
N GLY A 183 22.39 14.31 -0.06
CA GLY A 183 22.11 12.96 0.40
C GLY A 183 21.42 12.08 -0.65
N GLY A 184 20.59 12.67 -1.52
CA GLY A 184 19.95 11.95 -2.64
C GLY A 184 20.92 11.32 -3.62
N ALA A 185 22.15 11.87 -3.75
CA ALA A 185 23.20 11.34 -4.61
C ALA A 185 23.65 9.91 -4.22
N TYR A 186 23.46 9.51 -2.97
CA TYR A 186 23.79 8.14 -2.54
C TYR A 186 22.85 7.09 -3.12
N LEU A 187 21.61 7.44 -3.46
CA LEU A 187 20.65 6.49 -4.01
C LEU A 187 21.15 5.83 -5.31
N PRO A 188 21.53 6.57 -6.36
CA PRO A 188 22.09 5.97 -7.57
C PRO A 188 23.44 5.29 -7.32
N ILE A 189 24.33 5.91 -6.55
CA ILE A 189 25.70 5.40 -6.35
C ILE A 189 25.74 4.07 -5.57
N MET A 190 24.76 3.82 -4.72
CA MET A 190 24.62 2.57 -3.99
C MET A 190 23.77 1.53 -4.75
N SER A 191 23.30 1.85 -5.95
CA SER A 191 22.69 0.88 -6.87
C SER A 191 23.79 0.06 -7.56
N ASP A 192 23.43 -1.10 -8.14
CA ASP A 192 24.40 -1.98 -8.77
C ASP A 192 24.90 -1.44 -10.11
N GLU A 193 24.05 -0.71 -10.84
CA GLU A 193 24.39 -0.01 -12.07
C GLU A 193 23.76 1.38 -12.09
N THR A 194 24.56 2.38 -12.50
CA THR A 194 24.16 3.80 -12.59
C THR A 194 24.24 4.28 -14.02
N LEU A 195 23.11 4.71 -14.57
CA LEU A 195 22.98 5.28 -15.90
C LEU A 195 22.73 6.79 -15.80
N MET A 196 23.27 7.59 -16.73
CA MET A 196 23.06 9.04 -16.75
C MET A 196 22.64 9.53 -18.13
N VAL A 197 21.77 10.55 -18.15
CA VAL A 197 21.36 11.25 -19.37
C VAL A 197 22.18 12.54 -19.53
N GLU A 198 22.88 12.69 -20.66
CA GLU A 198 23.69 13.85 -20.95
C GLU A 198 22.87 15.16 -20.96
N GLY A 199 23.44 16.24 -20.44
CA GLY A 199 22.82 17.56 -20.41
C GLY A 199 21.66 17.73 -19.42
N ASN A 200 21.07 16.64 -18.92
CA ASN A 200 19.97 16.66 -17.96
C ASN A 200 20.36 16.05 -16.60
N GLY A 201 20.99 14.87 -16.62
CA GLY A 201 21.40 14.14 -15.42
C GLY A 201 22.66 14.73 -14.79
N SER A 202 22.62 14.99 -13.50
CA SER A 202 23.82 15.42 -12.76
C SER A 202 23.79 14.87 -11.33
N ILE A 203 24.97 14.51 -10.83
CA ILE A 203 25.15 13.99 -9.46
C ILE A 203 26.24 14.81 -8.78
N TYR A 204 25.94 15.38 -7.61
CA TYR A 204 26.93 16.07 -6.78
C TYR A 204 26.44 16.22 -5.32
N LEU A 205 27.38 16.24 -4.38
CA LEU A 205 27.07 16.50 -2.97
C LEU A 205 26.67 17.97 -2.74
N ALA A 206 27.32 18.88 -3.45
CA ALA A 206 27.05 20.32 -3.37
C ALA A 206 26.93 20.88 -4.79
N GLY A 207 25.82 21.52 -5.09
CA GLY A 207 25.62 22.16 -6.40
C GLY A 207 26.51 23.40 -6.61
N PRO A 208 26.63 23.91 -7.87
CA PRO A 208 27.52 25.01 -8.22
C PRO A 208 27.42 26.25 -7.34
N TYR A 209 26.20 26.63 -6.90
CA TYR A 209 26.02 27.77 -5.99
C TYR A 209 26.69 27.55 -4.62
N LEU A 210 26.57 26.34 -4.08
CA LEU A 210 27.18 26.02 -2.80
C LEU A 210 28.70 25.88 -2.92
N VAL A 211 29.22 25.31 -4.02
CA VAL A 211 30.63 25.24 -4.32
C VAL A 211 31.24 26.65 -4.41
N LYS A 212 30.57 27.56 -5.13
CA LYS A 212 30.98 28.97 -5.21
C LYS A 212 30.99 29.66 -3.86
N ALA A 213 29.97 29.44 -3.04
CA ALA A 213 29.88 30.03 -1.69
C ALA A 213 30.92 29.45 -0.73
N ALA A 214 31.25 28.16 -0.83
CA ALA A 214 32.16 27.48 0.09
C ALA A 214 33.65 27.70 -0.24
N ILE A 215 34.03 27.67 -1.51
CA ILE A 215 35.43 27.68 -1.95
C ILE A 215 35.72 28.70 -3.05
N GLY A 216 34.73 29.48 -3.50
CA GLY A 216 34.90 30.53 -4.52
C GLY A 216 34.99 30.02 -5.95
N GLU A 217 34.88 28.75 -6.23
CA GLU A 217 34.98 28.15 -7.54
C GLU A 217 33.70 28.40 -8.37
N ASN A 218 33.88 28.92 -9.60
CA ASN A 218 32.80 29.04 -10.57
C ASN A 218 32.82 27.83 -11.50
N ILE A 219 31.86 26.96 -11.37
CA ILE A 219 31.72 25.75 -12.18
C ILE A 219 30.25 25.57 -12.58
N ASP A 220 29.99 25.04 -13.76
CA ASP A 220 28.63 24.70 -14.20
C ASP A 220 28.22 23.27 -13.78
N ASN A 221 26.92 22.93 -13.90
CA ASN A 221 26.39 21.64 -13.49
C ASN A 221 27.01 20.47 -14.25
N GLU A 222 27.23 20.63 -15.58
CA GLU A 222 27.72 19.55 -16.43
C GLU A 222 29.20 19.23 -16.12
N THR A 223 30.01 20.28 -15.98
CA THR A 223 31.42 20.14 -15.61
C THR A 223 31.58 19.60 -14.19
N LEU A 224 30.75 20.03 -13.25
CA LEU A 224 30.83 19.59 -11.85
C LEU A 224 30.44 18.13 -11.66
N GLY A 225 29.36 17.69 -12.27
CA GLY A 225 28.80 16.36 -12.01
C GLY A 225 27.86 15.85 -13.09
N GLY A 226 28.07 16.24 -14.34
CA GLY A 226 27.31 15.72 -15.48
C GLY A 226 27.74 14.33 -15.91
N ALA A 227 27.05 13.80 -16.91
CA ALA A 227 27.21 12.42 -17.36
C ALA A 227 28.66 12.14 -17.84
N ALA A 228 29.27 13.04 -18.63
CA ALA A 228 30.65 12.88 -19.10
C ALA A 228 31.65 12.88 -17.93
N THR A 229 31.50 13.80 -16.98
CA THR A 229 32.36 13.86 -15.78
C THR A 229 32.34 12.55 -15.01
N HIS A 230 31.15 11.96 -14.84
CA HIS A 230 31.01 10.77 -14.02
C HIS A 230 31.29 9.46 -14.75
N THR A 231 31.22 9.40 -16.05
CA THR A 231 31.60 8.20 -16.82
C THR A 231 33.07 8.20 -17.22
N GLU A 232 33.69 9.37 -17.46
CA GLU A 232 35.06 9.46 -18.04
C GLU A 232 36.13 9.83 -17.00
N ILE A 233 35.77 10.58 -15.95
CA ILE A 233 36.74 11.12 -14.97
C ILE A 233 36.60 10.42 -13.61
N SER A 234 35.43 10.47 -13.01
CA SER A 234 35.23 9.95 -11.63
C SER A 234 34.89 8.46 -11.56
N GLY A 235 34.38 7.87 -12.66
CA GLY A 235 33.95 6.47 -12.71
C GLY A 235 32.72 6.17 -11.84
N ILE A 236 31.95 7.19 -11.49
CA ILE A 236 30.74 7.04 -10.66
C ILE A 236 29.59 6.41 -11.44
N ALA A 237 29.40 6.80 -12.70
CA ALA A 237 28.36 6.27 -13.57
C ALA A 237 28.95 5.24 -14.55
N ASP A 238 28.18 4.19 -14.81
CA ASP A 238 28.58 3.09 -15.69
C ASP A 238 28.27 3.37 -17.15
N TYR A 239 27.19 4.14 -17.40
CA TYR A 239 26.72 4.45 -18.76
C TYR A 239 26.24 5.89 -18.88
N LYS A 240 26.41 6.47 -20.08
CA LYS A 240 25.82 7.75 -20.46
C LYS A 240 25.04 7.63 -21.76
N PHE A 241 23.97 8.40 -21.89
CA PHE A 241 23.07 8.37 -23.02
C PHE A 241 22.66 9.78 -23.44
N PRO A 242 22.52 10.07 -24.75
CA PRO A 242 22.12 11.38 -25.22
C PRO A 242 20.64 11.70 -24.98
N SER A 243 19.82 10.70 -24.63
CA SER A 243 18.38 10.87 -24.41
C SER A 243 17.85 9.96 -23.30
N GLU A 244 16.71 10.35 -22.71
CA GLU A 244 16.00 9.51 -21.73
C GLU A 244 15.52 8.21 -22.36
N GLN A 245 15.07 8.23 -23.62
CA GLN A 245 14.59 7.06 -24.36
C GLN A 245 15.69 6.01 -24.50
N GLU A 246 16.89 6.41 -24.91
CA GLU A 246 18.02 5.47 -25.05
C GLU A 246 18.47 4.92 -23.70
N CYS A 247 18.42 5.73 -22.65
CA CYS A 247 18.69 5.31 -21.28
C CYS A 247 17.67 4.26 -20.81
N LEU A 248 16.38 4.49 -21.04
CA LEU A 248 15.30 3.55 -20.69
C LEU A 248 15.40 2.25 -21.50
N GLU A 249 15.74 2.32 -22.80
CA GLU A 249 16.00 1.13 -23.62
C GLU A 249 17.19 0.32 -23.09
N GLN A 250 18.23 0.97 -22.56
CA GLN A 250 19.35 0.26 -21.95
C GLN A 250 18.90 -0.49 -20.67
N ILE A 251 18.05 0.10 -19.85
CA ILE A 251 17.47 -0.60 -18.69
C ILE A 251 16.74 -1.88 -19.14
N LYS A 252 15.91 -1.80 -20.18
CA LYS A 252 15.25 -2.99 -20.74
C LYS A 252 16.26 -4.05 -21.21
N LYS A 253 17.36 -3.63 -21.85
CA LYS A 253 18.43 -4.55 -22.29
C LYS A 253 19.14 -5.22 -21.11
N ILE A 254 19.38 -4.51 -20.02
CA ILE A 254 19.94 -5.07 -18.79
C ILE A 254 18.95 -6.09 -18.19
N PHE A 255 17.68 -5.69 -18.01
CA PHE A 255 16.64 -6.55 -17.46
C PHE A 255 16.40 -7.82 -18.28
N SER A 256 16.56 -7.78 -19.59
CA SER A 256 16.45 -8.96 -20.46
C SER A 256 17.51 -10.03 -20.18
N LYS A 257 18.61 -9.66 -19.52
CA LYS A 257 19.76 -10.53 -19.21
C LYS A 257 19.84 -10.96 -17.76
N ILE A 258 19.05 -10.33 -16.87
CA ILE A 258 19.00 -10.75 -15.46
C ILE A 258 18.49 -12.20 -15.39
N ALA A 259 19.11 -13.00 -14.54
CA ALA A 259 18.69 -14.39 -14.30
C ALA A 259 17.21 -14.44 -13.85
N LYS A 260 16.54 -15.54 -14.18
CA LYS A 260 15.19 -15.77 -13.63
C LYS A 260 15.29 -15.88 -12.10
N ALA A 261 14.42 -15.15 -11.41
CA ALA A 261 14.32 -15.23 -9.96
C ALA A 261 14.01 -16.68 -9.53
N PRO A 262 14.55 -17.14 -8.41
CA PRO A 262 14.09 -18.37 -7.80
C PRO A 262 12.60 -18.26 -7.44
N SER A 263 11.93 -19.40 -7.26
CA SER A 263 10.50 -19.45 -6.93
C SER A 263 10.30 -19.97 -5.52
N ALA A 264 9.38 -19.34 -4.78
CA ALA A 264 8.88 -19.86 -3.50
C ALA A 264 8.16 -21.20 -3.65
N GLY A 265 7.71 -21.53 -4.87
CA GLY A 265 7.03 -22.78 -5.18
C GLY A 265 5.58 -22.82 -4.70
N PHE A 266 4.90 -21.66 -4.62
CA PHE A 266 3.45 -21.65 -4.39
C PHE A 266 2.74 -22.38 -5.51
N ASP A 267 1.75 -23.20 -5.15
CA ASP A 267 1.03 -24.01 -6.11
C ASP A 267 0.19 -23.15 -7.04
N ARG A 268 0.35 -23.34 -8.35
CA ARG A 268 -0.42 -22.68 -9.40
C ARG A 268 -0.79 -23.67 -10.49
N VAL A 269 -2.05 -23.68 -10.83
CA VAL A 269 -2.60 -24.43 -11.96
C VAL A 269 -3.05 -23.47 -13.07
N ASP A 270 -3.55 -24.01 -14.17
CA ASP A 270 -4.11 -23.18 -15.23
C ASP A 270 -5.27 -22.32 -14.70
N PRO A 271 -5.24 -20.99 -14.89
CA PRO A 271 -6.24 -20.08 -14.37
C PRO A 271 -7.63 -20.37 -14.95
N LYS A 272 -8.66 -20.25 -14.10
CA LYS A 272 -10.05 -20.32 -14.52
C LYS A 272 -10.79 -19.05 -14.09
N LEU A 273 -11.69 -18.58 -14.91
CA LEU A 273 -12.54 -17.45 -14.56
C LEU A 273 -13.54 -17.87 -13.47
N PRO A 274 -14.01 -16.93 -12.63
CA PRO A 274 -15.17 -17.17 -11.79
C PRO A 274 -16.37 -17.59 -12.63
N ALA A 275 -17.22 -18.48 -12.10
CA ALA A 275 -18.48 -18.83 -12.74
C ALA A 275 -19.50 -17.68 -12.67
N LYS A 276 -19.38 -16.83 -11.64
CA LYS A 276 -20.15 -15.59 -11.50
C LYS A 276 -19.51 -14.46 -12.30
N VAL A 277 -20.32 -13.54 -12.80
CA VAL A 277 -19.84 -12.36 -13.54
C VAL A 277 -19.09 -11.42 -12.60
N VAL A 278 -17.82 -11.17 -12.88
CA VAL A 278 -16.93 -10.39 -11.99
C VAL A 278 -17.48 -8.99 -11.69
N SER A 279 -18.10 -8.31 -12.69
CA SER A 279 -18.67 -6.97 -12.50
C SER A 279 -19.87 -6.93 -11.55
N ASP A 280 -20.54 -8.06 -11.31
CA ASP A 280 -21.69 -8.10 -10.41
C ASP A 280 -21.28 -7.94 -8.93
N ILE A 281 -19.98 -8.05 -8.63
CA ILE A 281 -19.43 -7.81 -7.29
C ILE A 281 -19.87 -6.47 -6.71
N TYR A 282 -20.08 -5.45 -7.53
CA TYR A 282 -20.53 -4.13 -7.09
C TYR A 282 -21.90 -4.16 -6.41
N GLY A 283 -22.83 -4.99 -6.92
CA GLY A 283 -24.20 -5.09 -6.40
C GLY A 283 -24.33 -5.87 -5.08
N HIS A 284 -23.30 -6.68 -4.74
CA HIS A 284 -23.31 -7.50 -3.54
C HIS A 284 -22.82 -6.79 -2.28
N PHE A 285 -22.16 -5.64 -2.41
CA PHE A 285 -21.73 -4.82 -1.28
C PHE A 285 -22.75 -3.71 -0.98
N PRO A 286 -23.41 -3.66 0.20
CA PRO A 286 -24.47 -2.71 0.48
C PRO A 286 -23.93 -1.29 0.68
N GLN A 287 -24.64 -0.30 0.12
CA GLN A 287 -24.35 1.13 0.32
C GLN A 287 -24.34 1.50 1.81
N ASN A 288 -25.27 0.94 2.58
CA ASN A 288 -25.31 1.09 4.03
C ASN A 288 -24.42 0.04 4.69
N ASN A 289 -23.25 0.42 5.17
CA ASN A 289 -22.29 -0.47 5.83
C ASN A 289 -22.81 -1.14 7.11
N ALA A 290 -23.94 -0.71 7.66
CA ALA A 290 -24.60 -1.38 8.77
C ALA A 290 -25.49 -2.56 8.32
N LYS A 291 -25.80 -2.63 7.03
CA LYS A 291 -26.66 -3.68 6.49
C LYS A 291 -25.90 -5.00 6.37
N PRO A 292 -26.49 -6.12 6.85
CA PRO A 292 -25.88 -7.43 6.67
C PRO A 292 -25.86 -7.86 5.20
N TYR A 293 -24.80 -8.57 4.79
CA TYR A 293 -24.69 -9.23 3.49
C TYR A 293 -23.86 -10.52 3.63
N ASP A 294 -23.97 -11.40 2.66
CA ASP A 294 -23.18 -12.64 2.66
C ASP A 294 -21.82 -12.40 2.00
N MET A 295 -20.76 -12.56 2.77
CA MET A 295 -19.38 -12.44 2.26
C MET A 295 -19.04 -13.53 1.24
N ILE A 296 -19.74 -14.67 1.26
CA ILE A 296 -19.54 -15.75 0.29
C ILE A 296 -19.85 -15.25 -1.12
N ASP A 297 -20.92 -14.44 -1.27
CA ASP A 297 -21.25 -13.87 -2.57
C ASP A 297 -20.11 -13.04 -3.17
N LEU A 298 -19.39 -12.27 -2.35
CA LEU A 298 -18.21 -11.51 -2.81
C LEU A 298 -17.05 -12.44 -3.17
N ILE A 299 -16.76 -13.45 -2.32
CA ILE A 299 -15.66 -14.40 -2.56
C ILE A 299 -15.88 -15.13 -3.89
N GLU A 300 -17.10 -15.56 -4.20
CA GLU A 300 -17.42 -16.31 -5.41
C GLU A 300 -17.24 -15.50 -6.70
N HIS A 301 -17.20 -14.15 -6.64
CA HIS A 301 -16.86 -13.30 -7.78
C HIS A 301 -15.35 -13.11 -7.97
N ILE A 302 -14.53 -13.57 -7.00
CA ILE A 302 -13.08 -13.39 -7.01
C ILE A 302 -12.35 -14.68 -7.36
N VAL A 303 -12.86 -15.83 -6.87
CA VAL A 303 -12.17 -17.12 -6.94
C VAL A 303 -12.48 -17.89 -8.21
N ASP A 304 -11.54 -18.75 -8.61
CA ASP A 304 -11.66 -19.62 -9.80
C ASP A 304 -12.92 -20.51 -9.69
N ASN A 305 -13.67 -20.67 -10.79
CA ASN A 305 -14.93 -21.41 -10.85
C ASN A 305 -16.00 -20.99 -9.81
N SER A 306 -15.78 -19.90 -9.06
CA SER A 306 -16.59 -19.53 -7.88
C SER A 306 -16.58 -20.62 -6.79
N GLU A 307 -15.50 -21.38 -6.68
CA GLU A 307 -15.36 -22.48 -5.73
C GLU A 307 -14.62 -22.02 -4.47
N PHE A 308 -15.29 -22.11 -3.32
CA PHE A 308 -14.74 -21.78 -2.00
C PHE A 308 -14.96 -22.95 -1.03
N GLU A 309 -13.87 -23.66 -0.71
CA GLU A 309 -13.89 -24.80 0.23
C GLU A 309 -13.79 -24.32 1.66
N GLN A 310 -14.93 -24.26 2.35
CA GLN A 310 -15.00 -23.72 3.71
C GLN A 310 -14.37 -24.66 4.75
N PHE A 311 -13.44 -24.13 5.54
CA PHE A 311 -12.89 -24.79 6.73
C PHE A 311 -13.78 -24.53 7.93
N LYS A 312 -14.23 -25.60 8.63
CA LYS A 312 -15.12 -25.53 9.80
C LYS A 312 -16.38 -24.68 9.52
N ALA A 313 -17.11 -24.97 8.46
CA ALA A 313 -18.28 -24.22 8.03
C ALA A 313 -19.34 -24.04 9.13
N ASP A 314 -19.48 -25.01 10.04
CA ASP A 314 -20.46 -25.00 11.11
C ASP A 314 -20.01 -24.37 12.44
N TYR A 315 -18.75 -23.94 12.53
CA TYR A 315 -18.13 -23.38 13.74
C TYR A 315 -17.54 -21.99 13.48
N GLY A 316 -17.70 -21.06 14.43
CA GLY A 316 -17.12 -19.71 14.33
C GLY A 316 -17.56 -18.97 13.07
N LYS A 317 -18.86 -18.94 12.79
CA LYS A 317 -19.43 -18.53 11.50
C LYS A 317 -19.27 -17.03 11.18
N THR A 318 -18.92 -16.19 12.16
CA THR A 318 -18.69 -14.74 11.92
C THR A 318 -17.37 -14.45 11.21
N ILE A 319 -16.49 -15.45 11.06
CA ILE A 319 -15.35 -15.41 10.16
C ILE A 319 -15.41 -16.64 9.24
N LEU A 320 -15.30 -16.42 7.96
CA LEU A 320 -15.14 -17.44 6.94
C LEU A 320 -13.65 -17.75 6.79
N CYS A 321 -13.31 -19.03 6.86
CA CYS A 321 -11.98 -19.53 6.53
C CYS A 321 -12.13 -20.63 5.48
N GLY A 322 -11.30 -20.65 4.47
CA GLY A 322 -11.39 -21.69 3.45
C GLY A 322 -10.30 -21.60 2.40
N TYR A 323 -10.18 -22.67 1.63
CA TYR A 323 -9.25 -22.76 0.51
C TYR A 323 -9.95 -22.41 -0.79
N ALA A 324 -9.23 -21.77 -1.67
CA ALA A 324 -9.70 -21.42 -3.01
C ALA A 324 -8.52 -21.32 -3.99
N ARG A 325 -8.83 -21.01 -5.25
CA ARG A 325 -7.83 -20.57 -6.21
C ARG A 325 -8.17 -19.19 -6.74
N ILE A 326 -7.16 -18.39 -6.97
CA ILE A 326 -7.28 -17.07 -7.60
C ILE A 326 -6.25 -17.00 -8.72
N ASP A 327 -6.72 -16.94 -9.96
CA ASP A 327 -5.87 -16.97 -11.15
C ASP A 327 -4.92 -18.19 -11.17
N GLY A 328 -5.45 -19.34 -10.76
CA GLY A 328 -4.75 -20.60 -10.59
C GLY A 328 -3.95 -20.74 -9.29
N TRP A 329 -3.58 -19.66 -8.61
CA TRP A 329 -2.85 -19.70 -7.34
C TRP A 329 -3.69 -20.29 -6.22
N ALA A 330 -3.16 -21.26 -5.50
CA ALA A 330 -3.75 -21.75 -4.26
C ALA A 330 -3.69 -20.64 -3.19
N VAL A 331 -4.80 -20.39 -2.50
CA VAL A 331 -4.92 -19.33 -1.50
C VAL A 331 -5.79 -19.77 -0.33
N GLY A 332 -5.39 -19.40 0.89
CA GLY A 332 -6.23 -19.47 2.09
C GLY A 332 -6.92 -18.14 2.32
N ILE A 333 -8.25 -18.13 2.38
CA ILE A 333 -9.03 -16.92 2.59
C ILE A 333 -9.52 -16.86 4.04
N VAL A 334 -9.34 -15.69 4.66
CA VAL A 334 -9.87 -15.33 5.99
C VAL A 334 -10.72 -14.07 5.80
N ALA A 335 -12.02 -14.16 5.96
CA ALA A 335 -12.94 -13.07 5.65
C ALA A 335 -14.00 -12.88 6.73
N ASN A 336 -14.37 -11.64 7.03
CA ASN A 336 -15.44 -11.37 7.99
C ASN A 336 -16.81 -11.64 7.35
N GLN A 337 -17.59 -12.56 7.93
CA GLN A 337 -19.00 -12.74 7.53
C GLN A 337 -19.83 -11.59 8.08
N ARG A 338 -20.70 -11.00 7.23
CA ARG A 338 -21.53 -9.86 7.61
C ARG A 338 -22.98 -10.23 7.94
N LEU A 339 -23.38 -11.47 7.67
CA LEU A 339 -24.69 -11.96 8.12
C LEU A 339 -24.73 -12.09 9.65
N ASN A 340 -25.87 -11.76 10.23
CA ASN A 340 -26.18 -12.11 11.61
C ASN A 340 -26.54 -13.58 11.69
N ILE A 341 -25.90 -14.32 12.58
CA ILE A 341 -25.96 -15.80 12.62
C ILE A 341 -26.35 -16.24 14.01
N LYS A 342 -27.19 -17.28 14.13
CA LYS A 342 -27.45 -17.97 15.40
C LYS A 342 -26.42 -19.10 15.58
N ASN A 343 -25.76 -19.14 16.74
CA ASN A 343 -24.90 -20.26 17.10
C ASN A 343 -25.75 -21.48 17.50
N LYS A 344 -25.10 -22.62 17.75
CA LYS A 344 -25.82 -23.86 18.19
C LYS A 344 -26.60 -23.73 19.49
N LYS A 345 -26.31 -22.74 20.32
CA LYS A 345 -27.06 -22.42 21.56
C LYS A 345 -28.25 -21.48 21.30
N GLY A 346 -28.51 -21.11 20.06
CA GLY A 346 -29.58 -20.18 19.67
C GLY A 346 -29.23 -18.70 19.89
N GLU A 347 -28.00 -18.38 20.26
CA GLU A 347 -27.57 -17.02 20.54
C GLU A 347 -27.22 -16.29 19.25
N LEU A 348 -27.66 -15.04 19.12
CA LEU A 348 -27.38 -14.20 17.99
C LEU A 348 -25.92 -13.72 18.03
N GLN A 349 -25.17 -14.00 16.99
CA GLN A 349 -23.85 -13.43 16.71
C GLN A 349 -23.98 -12.39 15.58
N ILE A 350 -23.46 -11.19 15.81
CA ILE A 350 -23.56 -10.06 14.89
C ILE A 350 -22.45 -10.19 13.84
N GLY A 351 -22.79 -10.02 12.57
CA GLY A 351 -21.85 -10.05 11.47
C GLY A 351 -20.78 -8.94 11.56
N GLY A 352 -19.54 -9.26 11.17
CA GLY A 352 -18.39 -8.36 11.28
C GLY A 352 -17.77 -8.28 12.68
N VAL A 353 -18.34 -8.96 13.67
CA VAL A 353 -17.80 -9.04 15.04
C VAL A 353 -17.04 -10.35 15.23
N ILE A 354 -15.88 -10.28 15.86
CA ILE A 354 -15.05 -11.44 16.18
C ILE A 354 -15.47 -11.99 17.55
N TYR A 355 -15.82 -13.27 17.59
CA TYR A 355 -16.16 -14.02 18.81
C TYR A 355 -15.07 -15.04 19.14
N ASN A 356 -15.13 -15.64 20.31
CA ASN A 356 -14.18 -16.65 20.77
C ASN A 356 -14.02 -17.79 19.76
N ASP A 357 -15.14 -18.34 19.28
CA ASP A 357 -15.17 -19.45 18.33
C ASP A 357 -14.58 -19.08 16.94
N SER A 358 -14.88 -17.88 16.46
CA SER A 358 -14.35 -17.39 15.18
C SER A 358 -12.86 -17.01 15.27
N ALA A 359 -12.40 -16.50 16.41
CA ALA A 359 -10.98 -16.24 16.66
C ALA A 359 -10.16 -17.56 16.69
N ASP A 360 -10.62 -18.57 17.42
CA ASP A 360 -9.99 -19.90 17.48
C ASP A 360 -9.96 -20.60 16.12
N LYS A 361 -11.06 -20.54 15.37
CA LYS A 361 -11.13 -21.06 14.00
C LYS A 361 -10.08 -20.42 13.10
N SER A 362 -10.01 -19.10 13.13
CA SER A 362 -9.09 -18.32 12.29
C SER A 362 -7.63 -18.57 12.65
N ALA A 363 -7.30 -18.57 13.94
CA ALA A 363 -5.96 -18.88 14.40
C ALA A 363 -5.48 -20.25 13.87
N ARG A 364 -6.32 -21.27 14.02
CA ARG A 364 -5.99 -22.62 13.53
C ARG A 364 -5.87 -22.69 12.00
N PHE A 365 -6.74 -21.99 11.27
CA PHE A 365 -6.69 -21.96 9.81
C PHE A 365 -5.42 -21.29 9.30
N ILE A 366 -5.05 -20.14 9.89
CA ILE A 366 -3.82 -19.42 9.57
C ILE A 366 -2.59 -20.31 9.79
N MET A 367 -2.53 -21.03 10.93
CA MET A 367 -1.45 -21.98 11.21
C MET A 367 -1.41 -23.12 10.17
N ASN A 368 -2.56 -23.65 9.75
CA ASN A 368 -2.65 -24.67 8.71
C ASN A 368 -2.12 -24.18 7.37
N CYS A 369 -2.41 -22.94 6.97
CA CYS A 369 -1.86 -22.32 5.75
C CYS A 369 -0.35 -22.16 5.85
N ASN A 370 0.17 -21.75 7.00
CA ASN A 370 1.61 -21.66 7.25
C ASN A 370 2.31 -23.02 7.14
N GLN A 371 1.73 -24.07 7.74
CA GLN A 371 2.25 -25.44 7.65
C GLN A 371 2.29 -25.96 6.21
N LYS A 372 1.32 -25.58 5.39
CA LYS A 372 1.17 -25.99 3.99
C LYS A 372 1.82 -25.03 2.99
N LYS A 373 2.39 -23.92 3.44
CA LYS A 373 2.95 -22.85 2.60
C LYS A 373 1.94 -22.28 1.59
N ILE A 374 0.71 -22.05 2.03
CA ILE A 374 -0.36 -21.45 1.24
C ILE A 374 -0.44 -19.96 1.56
N PRO A 375 -0.32 -19.02 0.60
CA PRO A 375 -0.53 -17.60 0.79
C PRO A 375 -1.91 -17.29 1.39
N LEU A 376 -2.00 -16.25 2.21
CA LEU A 376 -3.22 -15.84 2.90
C LEU A 376 -3.80 -14.57 2.29
N LEU A 377 -5.10 -14.58 2.00
CA LEU A 377 -5.90 -13.42 1.66
C LEU A 377 -6.84 -13.07 2.81
N PHE A 378 -6.71 -11.86 3.33
CA PHE A 378 -7.63 -11.29 4.33
C PHE A 378 -8.60 -10.33 3.66
N LEU A 379 -9.92 -10.58 3.80
CA LEU A 379 -10.98 -9.68 3.38
C LEU A 379 -11.60 -9.05 4.61
N GLN A 380 -11.28 -7.78 4.86
CA GLN A 380 -11.70 -7.08 6.07
C GLN A 380 -13.02 -6.34 5.89
N ASP A 381 -14.01 -6.70 6.68
CA ASP A 381 -15.16 -5.87 7.06
C ASP A 381 -15.49 -6.13 8.54
N VAL A 382 -14.59 -5.68 9.41
CA VAL A 382 -14.57 -5.99 10.84
C VAL A 382 -14.91 -4.76 11.67
N THR A 383 -15.87 -4.92 12.60
CA THR A 383 -16.29 -3.86 13.53
C THR A 383 -15.59 -3.94 14.89
N GLY A 384 -14.90 -5.04 15.18
CA GLY A 384 -14.13 -5.27 16.40
C GLY A 384 -14.35 -6.67 16.97
N PHE A 385 -13.84 -6.89 18.19
CA PHE A 385 -14.15 -8.05 18.99
C PHE A 385 -15.44 -7.85 19.79
N MET A 386 -16.13 -8.93 20.14
CA MET A 386 -17.30 -8.84 20.99
C MET A 386 -16.92 -8.34 22.38
N VAL A 387 -17.73 -7.44 22.92
CA VAL A 387 -17.53 -6.78 24.21
C VAL A 387 -18.60 -7.19 25.21
N GLY A 388 -18.40 -6.90 26.48
CA GLY A 388 -19.33 -7.13 27.57
C GLY A 388 -18.93 -8.29 28.49
N SER A 389 -19.47 -8.30 29.70
CA SER A 389 -19.08 -9.22 30.79
C SER A 389 -19.08 -10.70 30.36
N ARG A 390 -20.08 -11.09 29.57
CA ARG A 390 -20.17 -12.45 29.05
C ARG A 390 -18.97 -12.84 28.15
N SER A 391 -18.58 -11.96 27.25
CA SER A 391 -17.43 -12.19 26.37
C SER A 391 -16.12 -12.19 27.15
N GLU A 392 -15.96 -11.24 28.07
CA GLU A 392 -14.78 -11.16 28.92
C GLU A 392 -14.63 -12.42 29.79
N HIS A 393 -15.70 -12.84 30.44
CA HIS A 393 -15.69 -14.05 31.28
C HIS A 393 -15.49 -15.34 30.46
N SER A 394 -15.83 -15.34 29.18
CA SER A 394 -15.56 -16.48 28.28
C SER A 394 -14.14 -16.46 27.69
N GLY A 395 -13.35 -15.43 27.98
CA GLY A 395 -11.95 -15.32 27.57
C GLY A 395 -11.74 -14.77 26.15
N ILE A 396 -12.57 -13.82 25.70
CA ILE A 396 -12.45 -13.22 24.36
C ILE A 396 -11.05 -12.63 24.11
N ILE A 397 -10.43 -12.00 25.12
CA ILE A 397 -9.08 -11.47 25.02
C ILE A 397 -8.05 -12.58 24.74
N LYS A 398 -8.18 -13.72 25.43
CA LYS A 398 -7.33 -14.87 25.26
C LYS A 398 -7.46 -15.46 23.84
N ASP A 399 -8.67 -15.68 23.39
CA ASP A 399 -8.94 -16.29 22.08
C ASP A 399 -8.60 -15.31 20.95
N GLY A 400 -8.86 -14.02 21.14
CA GLY A 400 -8.42 -12.95 20.24
C GLY A 400 -6.90 -12.89 20.14
N ALA A 401 -6.18 -13.03 21.25
CA ALA A 401 -4.72 -13.06 21.27
C ALA A 401 -4.14 -14.25 20.50
N LYS A 402 -4.80 -15.41 20.49
CA LYS A 402 -4.39 -16.54 19.62
C LYS A 402 -4.43 -16.18 18.14
N MET A 403 -5.51 -15.51 17.70
CA MET A 403 -5.65 -15.08 16.31
C MET A 403 -4.57 -14.04 15.95
N VAL A 404 -4.39 -13.03 16.79
CA VAL A 404 -3.37 -12.00 16.62
C VAL A 404 -1.96 -12.61 16.58
N ASN A 405 -1.67 -13.57 17.46
CA ASN A 405 -0.40 -14.29 17.48
C ASN A 405 -0.17 -15.08 16.17
N ALA A 406 -1.20 -15.80 15.69
CA ALA A 406 -1.09 -16.55 14.43
C ALA A 406 -0.84 -15.65 13.23
N VAL A 407 -1.48 -14.47 13.17
CA VAL A 407 -1.26 -13.48 12.11
C VAL A 407 0.14 -12.88 12.18
N ALA A 408 0.59 -12.49 13.39
CA ALA A 408 1.89 -11.85 13.61
C ALA A 408 3.06 -12.79 13.27
N ASN A 409 2.95 -14.07 13.60
CA ASN A 409 4.00 -15.07 13.35
C ASN A 409 3.84 -15.81 12.02
N SER A 410 2.88 -15.42 11.17
CA SER A 410 2.72 -16.03 9.84
C SER A 410 3.92 -15.74 8.97
N ILE A 411 4.48 -16.79 8.38
CA ILE A 411 5.64 -16.75 7.47
C ILE A 411 5.24 -16.77 5.99
N VAL A 412 3.99 -17.17 5.69
CA VAL A 412 3.48 -17.12 4.31
C VAL A 412 3.07 -15.69 3.95
N PRO A 413 3.10 -15.30 2.67
CA PRO A 413 2.62 -14.00 2.25
C PRO A 413 1.18 -13.76 2.70
N LYS A 414 0.95 -12.59 3.29
CA LYS A 414 -0.36 -12.09 3.69
C LYS A 414 -0.73 -10.94 2.76
N ILE A 415 -1.89 -11.01 2.16
CA ILE A 415 -2.46 -9.95 1.32
C ILE A 415 -3.76 -9.52 1.98
N THR A 416 -3.96 -8.23 2.16
CA THR A 416 -5.13 -7.70 2.84
C THR A 416 -5.91 -6.78 1.92
N ILE A 417 -7.22 -7.00 1.81
CA ILE A 417 -8.16 -6.09 1.14
C ILE A 417 -9.17 -5.60 2.19
N ILE A 418 -9.15 -4.31 2.46
CA ILE A 418 -10.15 -3.66 3.31
C ILE A 418 -11.33 -3.31 2.43
N ILE A 419 -12.40 -4.10 2.53
CA ILE A 419 -13.60 -3.95 1.69
C ILE A 419 -14.68 -3.09 2.34
N GLY A 420 -14.72 -3.04 3.65
CA GLY A 420 -15.67 -2.28 4.46
C GLY A 420 -15.01 -1.72 5.70
N ASN A 421 -15.57 -2.00 6.87
CA ASN A 421 -15.05 -1.52 8.14
C ASN A 421 -13.75 -2.23 8.54
N SER A 422 -12.85 -1.47 9.18
CA SER A 422 -11.62 -1.98 9.76
C SER A 422 -11.35 -1.25 11.07
N TYR A 423 -11.97 -1.72 12.15
CA TYR A 423 -12.02 -1.00 13.42
C TYR A 423 -11.28 -1.70 14.55
N GLY A 424 -10.56 -0.88 15.34
CA GLY A 424 -9.89 -1.26 16.56
C GLY A 424 -8.94 -2.46 16.42
N ALA A 425 -8.91 -3.32 17.41
CA ALA A 425 -8.11 -4.54 17.40
C ALA A 425 -8.57 -5.57 16.34
N GLY A 426 -9.77 -5.41 15.77
CA GLY A 426 -10.22 -6.18 14.61
C GLY A 426 -9.33 -5.95 13.39
N ASN A 427 -8.84 -4.71 13.17
CA ASN A 427 -7.84 -4.41 12.14
C ASN A 427 -6.58 -5.25 12.32
N TYR A 428 -6.10 -5.40 13.56
CA TYR A 428 -4.90 -6.18 13.88
C TYR A 428 -5.11 -7.67 13.63
N ALA A 429 -6.19 -8.23 14.15
CA ALA A 429 -6.53 -9.64 13.99
C ALA A 429 -6.75 -10.05 12.52
N MET A 430 -7.23 -9.12 11.69
CA MET A 430 -7.44 -9.32 10.26
C MET A 430 -6.28 -8.83 9.38
N CYS A 431 -5.06 -8.78 9.93
CA CYS A 431 -3.84 -8.41 9.22
C CYS A 431 -3.86 -6.99 8.65
N GLY A 432 -4.09 -5.98 9.50
CA GLY A 432 -3.89 -4.57 9.14
C GLY A 432 -2.41 -4.24 8.90
N LYS A 433 -2.12 -2.99 8.53
CA LYS A 433 -0.78 -2.54 8.10
C LYS A 433 0.36 -2.88 9.08
N ALA A 434 0.10 -2.83 10.39
CA ALA A 434 1.09 -3.12 11.43
C ALA A 434 1.43 -4.62 11.59
N TYR A 435 0.73 -5.50 10.87
CA TYR A 435 0.96 -6.95 10.89
C TYR A 435 1.65 -7.45 9.62
N ASP A 436 2.36 -6.58 8.96
CA ASP A 436 3.25 -6.85 7.83
C ASP A 436 2.57 -7.63 6.69
N PRO A 437 1.41 -7.14 6.16
CA PRO A 437 0.92 -7.69 4.90
C PRO A 437 1.90 -7.33 3.79
N ARG A 438 2.21 -8.31 2.91
CA ARG A 438 3.02 -8.06 1.71
C ARG A 438 2.43 -6.92 0.88
N PHE A 439 1.09 -6.92 0.80
CA PHE A 439 0.31 -5.86 0.17
C PHE A 439 -0.99 -5.63 0.95
N ILE A 440 -1.41 -4.38 1.01
CA ILE A 440 -2.66 -3.99 1.64
C ILE A 440 -3.41 -2.97 0.77
N TYR A 441 -4.62 -3.30 0.39
CA TYR A 441 -5.44 -2.49 -0.49
C TYR A 441 -6.77 -2.13 0.17
N ALA A 442 -7.43 -1.10 -0.34
CA ALA A 442 -8.75 -0.71 0.10
C ALA A 442 -9.72 -0.60 -1.07
N TRP A 443 -10.97 -1.00 -0.86
CA TRP A 443 -12.06 -0.63 -1.76
C TRP A 443 -12.52 0.82 -1.49
N PRO A 444 -13.27 1.45 -2.41
CA PRO A 444 -13.83 2.78 -2.18
C PRO A 444 -14.74 2.88 -0.95
N SER A 445 -15.32 1.75 -0.53
CA SER A 445 -16.18 1.58 0.64
C SER A 445 -15.44 1.47 1.98
N ALA A 446 -14.11 1.32 1.98
CA ALA A 446 -13.32 1.07 3.18
C ALA A 446 -13.42 2.21 4.20
N LYS A 447 -13.46 1.83 5.49
CA LYS A 447 -13.43 2.75 6.63
C LYS A 447 -12.45 2.24 7.68
N ILE A 448 -11.46 3.05 8.02
CA ILE A 448 -10.40 2.66 8.96
C ILE A 448 -10.41 3.59 10.15
N ALA A 449 -10.61 3.05 11.35
CA ALA A 449 -10.67 3.82 12.59
C ALA A 449 -10.44 2.94 13.84
N VAL A 450 -10.28 3.60 15.00
CA VAL A 450 -10.25 2.88 16.28
C VAL A 450 -11.62 2.25 16.62
N MET A 451 -12.73 2.93 16.27
CA MET A 451 -14.11 2.47 16.48
C MET A 451 -15.04 3.14 15.47
N GLY A 452 -16.29 2.69 15.37
CA GLY A 452 -17.29 3.29 14.49
C GLY A 452 -17.54 4.76 14.81
N GLY A 453 -17.73 5.59 13.78
CA GLY A 453 -17.74 7.05 13.91
C GLY A 453 -18.76 7.61 14.91
N GLU A 454 -19.97 7.07 14.97
CA GLU A 454 -21.00 7.54 15.91
C GLU A 454 -20.65 7.22 17.37
N GLN A 455 -20.15 5.99 17.62
CA GLN A 455 -19.69 5.60 18.96
C GLN A 455 -18.49 6.41 19.42
N ALA A 456 -17.53 6.63 18.49
CA ALA A 456 -16.36 7.46 18.76
C ALA A 456 -16.76 8.89 19.11
N ALA A 457 -17.65 9.49 18.33
CA ALA A 457 -18.12 10.86 18.55
C ALA A 457 -18.81 11.02 19.90
N LYS A 458 -19.69 10.10 20.26
CA LYS A 458 -20.36 10.10 21.59
C LYS A 458 -19.37 9.93 22.73
N THR A 459 -18.40 9.03 22.60
CA THR A 459 -17.36 8.82 23.63
C THR A 459 -16.47 10.04 23.80
N LEU A 460 -16.00 10.63 22.70
CA LEU A 460 -15.18 11.84 22.73
C LEU A 460 -15.94 13.04 23.29
N LEU A 461 -17.21 13.19 22.94
CA LEU A 461 -18.08 14.21 23.52
C LEU A 461 -18.18 14.06 25.04
N GLN A 462 -18.46 12.85 25.55
CA GLN A 462 -18.53 12.58 26.98
C GLN A 462 -17.23 12.95 27.70
N ILE A 463 -16.06 12.59 27.15
CA ILE A 463 -14.75 12.94 27.69
C ILE A 463 -14.56 14.46 27.72
N GLN A 464 -14.91 15.15 26.63
CA GLN A 464 -14.75 16.61 26.51
C GLN A 464 -15.68 17.36 27.48
N VAL A 465 -16.94 16.94 27.58
CA VAL A 465 -17.92 17.49 28.52
C VAL A 465 -17.47 17.27 29.96
N ALA A 466 -16.99 16.07 30.30
CA ALA A 466 -16.44 15.77 31.64
C ALA A 466 -15.24 16.66 31.97
N SER A 467 -14.33 16.89 31.00
CA SER A 467 -13.18 17.78 31.17
C SER A 467 -13.58 19.23 31.35
N LEU A 468 -14.62 19.72 30.66
CA LEU A 468 -15.11 21.09 30.83
C LEU A 468 -15.82 21.29 32.16
N LYS A 469 -16.66 20.32 32.58
CA LYS A 469 -17.30 20.32 33.90
C LYS A 469 -16.28 20.31 35.04
N SER A 470 -15.20 19.56 34.93
CA SER A 470 -14.13 19.55 35.94
C SER A 470 -13.39 20.90 36.06
N LYS A 471 -13.46 21.75 35.03
CA LYS A 471 -12.93 23.12 35.00
C LYS A 471 -13.97 24.17 35.39
N GLY A 472 -15.15 23.75 35.89
CA GLY A 472 -16.20 24.65 36.33
C GLY A 472 -16.98 25.31 35.18
N LYS A 473 -16.92 24.77 33.96
CA LYS A 473 -17.68 25.28 32.82
C LYS A 473 -18.95 24.47 32.63
N GLU A 474 -20.12 25.10 32.69
CA GLU A 474 -21.36 24.53 32.22
C GLU A 474 -21.45 24.66 30.70
N ILE A 475 -21.98 23.64 30.05
CA ILE A 475 -22.11 23.58 28.60
C ILE A 475 -23.58 23.47 28.28
N SER A 476 -24.06 24.34 27.37
CA SER A 476 -25.43 24.28 26.87
C SER A 476 -25.64 23.09 25.91
N PRO A 477 -26.89 22.58 25.75
CA PRO A 477 -27.20 21.57 24.76
C PRO A 477 -26.83 21.96 23.32
N GLU A 478 -26.88 23.25 22.98
CA GLU A 478 -26.47 23.74 21.68
C GLU A 478 -24.94 23.62 21.48
N GLU A 479 -24.17 23.96 22.52
CA GLU A 479 -22.71 23.79 22.50
C GLU A 479 -22.30 22.30 22.44
N GLU A 480 -23.00 21.40 23.17
CA GLU A 480 -22.78 19.97 23.06
C GLU A 480 -23.03 19.46 21.63
N ASN A 481 -24.13 19.88 20.99
CA ASN A 481 -24.46 19.50 19.62
C ASN A 481 -23.44 20.04 18.60
N LYS A 482 -22.93 21.26 18.80
CA LYS A 482 -21.88 21.82 17.97
C LYS A 482 -20.58 21.01 18.07
N ILE A 483 -20.13 20.71 19.28
CA ILE A 483 -18.95 19.89 19.54
C ILE A 483 -19.12 18.49 18.90
N LEU A 484 -20.29 17.88 19.08
CA LEU A 484 -20.61 16.58 18.48
C LEU A 484 -20.49 16.61 16.96
N SER A 485 -21.06 17.64 16.32
CA SER A 485 -21.00 17.80 14.87
C SER A 485 -19.57 17.98 14.35
N GLU A 486 -18.76 18.78 15.05
CA GLU A 486 -17.33 18.99 14.69
C GLU A 486 -16.52 17.69 14.83
N ILE A 487 -16.76 16.91 15.90
CA ILE A 487 -16.12 15.61 16.09
C ILE A 487 -16.54 14.64 14.99
N MET A 488 -17.84 14.57 14.69
CA MET A 488 -18.36 13.68 13.63
C MET A 488 -17.79 14.02 12.27
N GLN A 489 -17.74 15.30 11.90
CA GLN A 489 -17.18 15.75 10.62
C GLN A 489 -15.71 15.35 10.49
N ARG A 490 -14.90 15.67 11.50
CA ARG A 490 -13.47 15.30 11.52
C ARG A 490 -13.28 13.78 11.46
N TYR A 491 -14.08 13.03 12.19
CA TYR A 491 -14.01 11.58 12.21
C TYR A 491 -14.40 10.99 10.85
N PHE A 492 -15.45 11.53 10.23
CA PHE A 492 -15.88 11.13 8.89
C PHE A 492 -14.74 11.33 7.86
N GLU A 493 -14.08 12.48 7.87
CA GLU A 493 -12.97 12.79 6.97
C GLU A 493 -11.79 11.84 7.18
N GLN A 494 -11.45 11.54 8.45
CA GLN A 494 -10.28 10.74 8.82
C GLN A 494 -10.46 9.23 8.62
N THR A 495 -11.67 8.75 8.46
CA THR A 495 -11.94 7.31 8.30
C THR A 495 -11.99 6.84 6.84
N THR A 496 -11.95 7.76 5.89
CA THR A 496 -12.07 7.44 4.45
C THR A 496 -10.86 6.68 3.91
N PRO A 497 -11.01 5.89 2.83
CA PRO A 497 -9.88 5.25 2.17
C PRO A 497 -8.88 6.27 1.59
N TYR A 498 -9.35 7.47 1.23
CA TYR A 498 -8.49 8.56 0.75
C TYR A 498 -7.53 9.06 1.84
N TYR A 499 -8.03 9.24 3.06
CA TYR A 499 -7.22 9.66 4.21
C TYR A 499 -6.16 8.60 4.55
N ALA A 500 -6.56 7.33 4.52
CA ALA A 500 -5.67 6.20 4.76
C ALA A 500 -4.59 6.08 3.66
N ALA A 501 -4.99 6.17 2.40
CA ALA A 501 -4.07 6.10 1.26
C ALA A 501 -3.11 7.29 1.21
N ALA A 502 -3.59 8.50 1.58
CA ALA A 502 -2.74 9.68 1.67
C ALA A 502 -1.58 9.52 2.65
N ARG A 503 -1.75 8.68 3.67
CA ARG A 503 -0.77 8.37 4.73
C ARG A 503 -0.08 7.03 4.57
N LEU A 504 -0.34 6.33 3.45
CA LEU A 504 0.18 4.98 3.16
C LEU A 504 -0.20 3.94 4.22
N TRP A 505 -1.38 4.08 4.84
CA TRP A 505 -1.95 3.01 5.65
C TRP A 505 -2.47 1.86 4.78
N VAL A 506 -2.78 2.17 3.53
CA VAL A 506 -3.01 1.21 2.45
C VAL A 506 -2.12 1.55 1.26
N ASP A 507 -1.76 0.54 0.49
CA ASP A 507 -0.87 0.68 -0.66
C ASP A 507 -1.59 1.30 -1.87
N SER A 508 -2.89 0.99 -2.05
CA SER A 508 -3.73 1.61 -3.09
C SER A 508 -5.22 1.47 -2.78
N ILE A 509 -6.02 2.34 -3.38
CA ILE A 509 -7.48 2.17 -3.49
C ILE A 509 -7.74 1.47 -4.82
N ILE A 510 -8.39 0.31 -4.79
CA ILE A 510 -8.59 -0.54 -5.98
C ILE A 510 -10.07 -0.63 -6.37
N ASP A 511 -10.30 -0.87 -7.65
CA ASP A 511 -11.61 -1.25 -8.16
C ASP A 511 -12.01 -2.63 -7.58
N PRO A 512 -13.20 -2.78 -6.97
CA PRO A 512 -13.69 -4.08 -6.54
C PRO A 512 -13.59 -5.18 -7.62
N ALA A 513 -13.88 -4.87 -8.87
CA ALA A 513 -13.77 -5.81 -9.99
C ALA A 513 -12.32 -6.20 -10.34
N GLN A 514 -11.33 -5.42 -9.91
CA GLN A 514 -9.90 -5.71 -10.10
C GLN A 514 -9.28 -6.53 -8.95
N THR A 515 -10.05 -6.84 -7.91
CA THR A 515 -9.54 -7.56 -6.72
C THR A 515 -8.81 -8.84 -7.09
N ARG A 516 -9.37 -9.64 -8.00
CA ARG A 516 -8.76 -10.87 -8.50
C ARG A 516 -7.38 -10.62 -9.12
N THR A 517 -7.26 -9.66 -10.03
CA THR A 517 -6.01 -9.30 -10.72
C THR A 517 -4.95 -8.83 -9.73
N VAL A 518 -5.33 -7.93 -8.83
CA VAL A 518 -4.40 -7.36 -7.84
C VAL A 518 -3.87 -8.44 -6.88
N VAL A 519 -4.73 -9.36 -6.43
CA VAL A 519 -4.32 -10.48 -5.57
C VAL A 519 -3.40 -11.44 -6.32
N SER A 520 -3.71 -11.77 -7.58
CA SER A 520 -2.85 -12.62 -8.42
C SER A 520 -1.45 -12.04 -8.58
N GLU A 521 -1.36 -10.75 -8.92
CA GLU A 521 -0.07 -10.06 -9.06
C GLU A 521 0.69 -9.97 -7.73
N ALA A 522 -0.01 -9.80 -6.62
CA ALA A 522 0.61 -9.81 -5.29
C ALA A 522 1.19 -11.19 -4.93
N ILE A 523 0.49 -12.28 -5.24
CA ILE A 523 1.01 -13.65 -5.03
C ILE A 523 2.16 -13.92 -6.00
N SER A 524 2.05 -13.48 -7.26
CA SER A 524 3.13 -13.58 -8.25
C SER A 524 4.39 -12.90 -7.76
N ALA A 525 4.28 -11.66 -7.25
CA ALA A 525 5.40 -10.93 -6.66
C ALA A 525 6.01 -11.70 -5.47
N ALA A 526 5.17 -12.14 -4.55
CA ALA A 526 5.62 -12.89 -3.37
C ALA A 526 6.29 -14.22 -3.73
N ASN A 527 5.92 -14.82 -4.86
CA ASN A 527 6.52 -16.08 -5.33
C ASN A 527 7.99 -15.95 -5.77
N HIS A 528 8.51 -14.73 -5.96
CA HIS A 528 9.93 -14.50 -6.26
C HIS A 528 10.86 -14.67 -5.06
N ASN A 529 10.34 -14.70 -3.83
CA ASN A 529 11.14 -14.89 -2.63
C ASN A 529 11.03 -16.34 -2.11
N PRO A 530 12.05 -17.20 -2.34
CA PRO A 530 12.04 -18.58 -1.88
C PRO A 530 12.34 -18.73 -0.39
N GLU A 531 12.78 -17.66 0.27
CA GLU A 531 13.18 -17.71 1.67
C GLU A 531 11.98 -17.66 2.60
N PHE A 532 11.83 -18.73 3.40
CA PHE A 532 10.86 -18.80 4.49
C PHE A 532 11.58 -18.94 5.82
N ALA A 533 11.19 -18.12 6.78
CA ALA A 533 11.55 -18.35 8.17
C ALA A 533 10.95 -19.70 8.66
N SER A 534 11.47 -20.25 9.73
CA SER A 534 10.82 -21.38 10.41
C SER A 534 9.53 -20.90 11.07
N PHE A 535 8.41 -21.55 10.77
CA PHE A 535 7.14 -21.22 11.40
C PHE A 535 7.16 -21.56 12.91
N ARG A 536 6.99 -20.57 13.76
CA ARG A 536 6.96 -20.70 15.22
C ARG A 536 5.94 -19.72 15.79
N THR A 537 5.09 -20.18 16.67
CA THR A 537 4.08 -19.33 17.35
C THR A 537 4.55 -18.83 18.71
N GLY A 538 5.64 -19.36 19.24
CA GLY A 538 6.06 -19.12 20.61
C GLY A 538 5.07 -19.66 21.63
N VAL A 539 4.91 -18.97 22.78
CA VAL A 539 3.90 -19.31 23.79
C VAL A 539 2.52 -18.92 23.24
N PHE A 540 1.65 -19.89 23.15
CA PHE A 540 0.27 -19.74 22.66
C PHE A 540 -0.70 -19.66 23.84
N GLN A 541 -1.66 -18.75 23.79
CA GLN A 541 -2.64 -18.56 24.85
C GLN A 541 -3.64 -19.72 24.89
N VAL A 542 -3.88 -20.31 26.06
CA VAL A 542 -4.77 -21.45 26.30
C VAL A 542 -5.82 -21.16 27.35
#